data_5e3a08261837c6d72f0ecad19b35ceaa
#
_entry.id   5e3a08261837c6d72f0ecad19b35ceaa
#
_cell.length_a   1.000
_cell.length_b   1.000
_cell.length_c   1.000
_cell.angle_alpha   90.00
_cell.angle_beta   90.00
_cell.angle_gamma   90.00
#
_symmetry.space_group_name_H-M   'P 1'
#
loop_
_entity.id
_entity.type
_entity.pdbx_description
1 polymer ?
#
loop_
_entity_poly.entity_id
_entity_poly.type
_entity_poly.pdbx_seq_one_letter_code
_entity_poly.pdbx_strand_id
1 'polypeptide(L)'
;MTVIMLSPSNGWAISLDKVAQAIQPGKTKYLVINEPYNPAGTLMSQQTQQELIALAKKHSIIIMSDEVYRLLEHDSNDRLPAMADVYCQGISCVTMSKPWGGCGITIGWLAFPDVSLKQKLIDVQYFGTACPSRASELQAMMVLRASDHILDKNLTIVRHNKTLLKQFMHTYADLFSWTEPTAGAVAFIKFKGPMTSEQLGEQLAMQNISIKPAYCFSDEVTDETDCFRVGFGEEKMPKALAALGAFVEHHKENWRLAMRERRRRKSKL
;
A
#
# COMPACT_ATOMS: atom_id res chain seq x y z
N MET A 1 -4.10 16.05 14.41
CA MET A 1 -4.07 14.71 13.78
C MET A 1 -3.01 13.88 14.49
N THR A 2 -3.30 12.61 14.82
CA THR A 2 -2.32 11.68 15.39
C THR A 2 -2.05 10.61 14.34
N VAL A 3 -0.78 10.37 14.04
CA VAL A 3 -0.35 9.31 13.10
C VAL A 3 0.11 8.11 13.90
N ILE A 4 -0.35 6.91 13.52
CA ILE A 4 0.09 5.65 14.10
C ILE A 4 1.02 4.98 13.10
N MET A 5 2.30 4.94 13.45
CA MET A 5 3.32 4.32 12.60
C MET A 5 3.20 2.80 12.63
N LEU A 6 3.11 2.20 11.46
CA LEU A 6 3.21 0.77 11.26
C LEU A 6 4.69 0.36 11.11
N SER A 7 5.00 -0.91 11.37
CA SER A 7 6.39 -1.39 11.41
C SER A 7 6.53 -2.70 10.64
N PRO A 8 7.67 -2.93 9.97
CA PRO A 8 7.97 -4.20 9.32
C PRO A 8 8.14 -5.35 10.33
N SER A 9 8.53 -5.06 11.59
CA SER A 9 8.72 -6.09 12.62
C SER A 9 7.44 -6.85 12.98
N ASN A 10 6.27 -6.26 12.77
CA ASN A 10 4.97 -6.91 12.93
C ASN A 10 4.24 -7.14 11.60
N GLY A 11 4.95 -7.14 10.46
CA GLY A 11 4.38 -7.33 9.15
C GLY A 11 3.50 -6.18 8.67
N TRP A 12 3.70 -4.96 9.15
CA TRP A 12 2.91 -3.77 8.87
C TRP A 12 1.47 -3.83 9.37
N ALA A 13 1.21 -4.69 10.37
CA ALA A 13 -0.13 -4.84 10.94
C ALA A 13 -0.52 -3.61 11.80
N ILE A 14 -1.80 -3.29 11.82
CA ILE A 14 -2.36 -2.26 12.71
C ILE A 14 -2.28 -2.77 14.16
N SER A 15 -1.73 -1.95 15.04
CA SER A 15 -1.76 -2.21 16.48
C SER A 15 -2.99 -1.58 17.11
N LEU A 16 -3.96 -2.40 17.49
CA LEU A 16 -5.20 -1.94 18.13
C LEU A 16 -4.95 -1.24 19.46
N ASP A 17 -3.91 -1.66 20.21
CA ASP A 17 -3.52 -1.00 21.45
C ASP A 17 -3.04 0.43 21.20
N LYS A 18 -2.22 0.65 20.15
CA LYS A 18 -1.79 2.00 19.77
C LYS A 18 -2.98 2.85 19.29
N VAL A 19 -3.93 2.25 18.56
CA VAL A 19 -5.16 2.93 18.15
C VAL A 19 -5.96 3.34 19.39
N ALA A 20 -6.17 2.43 20.32
CA ALA A 20 -6.92 2.71 21.56
C ALA A 20 -6.26 3.80 22.39
N GLN A 21 -4.94 3.79 22.52
CA GLN A 21 -4.17 4.82 23.25
C GLN A 21 -4.22 6.20 22.58
N ALA A 22 -4.33 6.24 21.25
CA ALA A 22 -4.41 7.49 20.50
C ALA A 22 -5.82 8.13 20.53
N ILE A 23 -6.84 7.37 20.84
CA ILE A 23 -8.21 7.87 20.91
C ILE A 23 -8.37 8.81 22.12
N GLN A 24 -8.79 10.03 21.84
CA GLN A 24 -9.20 11.01 22.84
C GLN A 24 -10.74 11.02 22.92
N PRO A 25 -11.35 10.51 24.02
CA PRO A 25 -12.80 10.43 24.15
C PRO A 25 -13.48 11.79 23.90
N GLY A 26 -14.52 11.80 23.09
CA GLY A 26 -15.27 13.01 22.70
C GLY A 26 -14.57 13.94 21.69
N LYS A 27 -13.25 13.79 21.48
CA LYS A 27 -12.47 14.63 20.54
C LYS A 27 -12.16 13.90 19.24
N THR A 28 -11.72 12.64 19.29
CA THR A 28 -11.44 11.84 18.10
C THR A 28 -12.75 11.53 17.37
N LYS A 29 -12.89 12.02 16.14
CA LYS A 29 -14.10 11.86 15.33
C LYS A 29 -13.92 10.91 14.16
N TYR A 30 -12.70 10.80 13.65
CA TYR A 30 -12.38 10.03 12.46
C TYR A 30 -11.16 9.15 12.72
N LEU A 31 -11.21 7.94 12.17
CA LEU A 31 -10.08 7.06 11.98
C LEU A 31 -9.93 6.83 10.46
N VAL A 32 -8.78 7.17 9.91
CA VAL A 32 -8.48 6.95 8.50
C VAL A 32 -7.52 5.77 8.40
N ILE A 33 -7.90 4.77 7.62
CA ILE A 33 -7.08 3.59 7.33
C ILE A 33 -6.92 3.42 5.82
N ASN A 34 -5.87 2.72 5.40
CA ASN A 34 -5.70 2.29 4.02
C ASN A 34 -5.59 0.75 3.99
N GLU A 35 -6.56 0.10 3.34
CA GLU A 35 -6.71 -1.36 3.33
C GLU A 35 -7.23 -1.85 1.98
N PRO A 36 -6.46 -2.62 1.20
CA PRO A 36 -5.09 -3.11 1.42
C PRO A 36 -4.04 -2.02 1.59
N TYR A 37 -3.04 -2.28 2.45
CA TYR A 37 -2.09 -1.25 2.91
C TYR A 37 -1.03 -0.89 1.86
N ASN A 38 -0.95 0.37 1.52
CA ASN A 38 0.14 0.96 0.73
C ASN A 38 1.13 1.66 1.69
N PRO A 39 2.41 1.29 1.68
CA PRO A 39 3.18 0.73 0.56
C PRO A 39 3.45 -0.78 0.61
N ALA A 40 3.05 -1.51 1.65
CA ALA A 40 3.49 -2.88 1.86
C ALA A 40 2.68 -3.96 1.10
N GLY A 41 1.45 -3.65 0.68
CA GLY A 41 0.57 -4.62 0.03
C GLY A 41 0.06 -5.70 0.99
N THR A 42 -0.02 -5.41 2.28
CA THR A 42 -0.52 -6.32 3.31
C THR A 42 -2.01 -6.12 3.54
N LEU A 43 -2.64 -7.13 4.13
CA LEU A 43 -4.05 -7.14 4.55
C LEU A 43 -4.13 -7.31 6.07
N MET A 44 -5.07 -6.62 6.71
CA MET A 44 -5.44 -6.95 8.08
C MET A 44 -6.26 -8.26 8.10
N SER A 45 -6.31 -8.91 9.26
CA SER A 45 -7.19 -10.07 9.44
C SER A 45 -8.65 -9.64 9.62
N GLN A 46 -9.58 -10.53 9.34
CA GLN A 46 -11.00 -10.30 9.61
C GLN A 46 -11.25 -10.00 11.10
N GLN A 47 -10.52 -10.68 11.99
CA GLN A 47 -10.59 -10.42 13.42
C GLN A 47 -10.14 -8.98 13.74
N THR A 48 -9.00 -8.54 13.19
CA THR A 48 -8.52 -7.16 13.38
C THR A 48 -9.54 -6.13 12.89
N GLN A 49 -10.19 -6.39 11.74
CA GLN A 49 -11.25 -5.51 11.23
C GLN A 49 -12.43 -5.41 12.22
N GLN A 50 -12.88 -6.55 12.74
CA GLN A 50 -14.00 -6.61 13.70
C GLN A 50 -13.66 -5.90 15.01
N GLU A 51 -12.47 -6.10 15.56
CA GLU A 51 -11.99 -5.46 16.79
C GLU A 51 -11.82 -3.94 16.60
N LEU A 52 -11.32 -3.51 15.44
CA LEU A 52 -11.22 -2.09 15.09
C LEU A 52 -12.60 -1.42 15.03
N ILE A 53 -13.57 -2.10 14.41
CA ILE A 53 -14.97 -1.65 14.36
C ILE A 53 -15.58 -1.57 15.76
N ALA A 54 -15.34 -2.57 16.61
CA ALA A 54 -15.82 -2.57 17.98
C ALA A 54 -15.25 -1.39 18.78
N LEU A 55 -13.97 -1.10 18.60
CA LEU A 55 -13.31 0.05 19.22
C LEU A 55 -13.91 1.38 18.71
N ALA A 56 -14.11 1.52 17.40
CA ALA A 56 -14.72 2.70 16.81
C ALA A 56 -16.17 2.92 17.28
N LYS A 57 -16.99 1.85 17.36
CA LYS A 57 -18.35 1.88 17.90
C LYS A 57 -18.38 2.42 19.34
N LYS A 58 -17.47 1.92 20.19
CA LYS A 58 -17.37 2.33 21.61
C LYS A 58 -17.17 3.84 21.76
N HIS A 59 -16.50 4.48 20.82
CA HIS A 59 -16.15 5.90 20.87
C HIS A 59 -16.91 6.77 19.87
N SER A 60 -17.88 6.21 19.13
CA SER A 60 -18.66 6.90 18.08
C SER A 60 -17.75 7.54 17.01
N ILE A 61 -16.74 6.80 16.54
CA ILE A 61 -15.75 7.24 15.57
C ILE A 61 -16.15 6.76 14.17
N ILE A 62 -16.13 7.65 13.19
CA ILE A 62 -16.29 7.31 11.78
C ILE A 62 -14.99 6.67 11.27
N ILE A 63 -15.07 5.51 10.62
CA ILE A 63 -13.93 4.89 9.94
C ILE A 63 -13.99 5.22 8.46
N MET A 64 -12.99 5.94 7.96
CA MET A 64 -12.78 6.15 6.54
C MET A 64 -11.70 5.18 6.06
N SER A 65 -12.09 4.20 5.26
CA SER A 65 -11.22 3.18 4.69
C SER A 65 -10.88 3.54 3.24
N ASP A 66 -9.61 3.82 2.98
CA ASP A 66 -9.08 3.92 1.62
C ASP A 66 -8.88 2.52 1.06
N GLU A 67 -9.84 2.06 0.25
CA GLU A 67 -9.89 0.72 -0.33
C GLU A 67 -9.47 0.73 -1.82
N VAL A 68 -8.58 1.63 -2.21
CA VAL A 68 -8.17 1.79 -3.62
C VAL A 68 -7.49 0.54 -4.21
N TYR A 69 -7.00 -0.37 -3.39
CA TYR A 69 -6.43 -1.65 -3.83
C TYR A 69 -7.38 -2.84 -3.66
N ARG A 70 -8.62 -2.63 -3.19
CA ARG A 70 -9.66 -3.66 -3.14
C ARG A 70 -9.85 -4.28 -4.53
N LEU A 71 -10.18 -5.57 -4.62
CA LEU A 71 -10.24 -6.40 -5.82
C LEU A 71 -8.86 -6.79 -6.41
N LEU A 72 -7.78 -6.39 -5.76
CA LEU A 72 -6.42 -6.84 -6.07
C LEU A 72 -5.85 -7.73 -4.96
N GLU A 73 -6.68 -8.38 -4.16
CA GLU A 73 -6.24 -9.44 -3.25
C GLU A 73 -5.70 -10.61 -4.09
N HIS A 74 -4.52 -11.10 -3.74
CA HIS A 74 -3.85 -12.15 -4.52
C HIS A 74 -4.59 -13.50 -4.41
N ASP A 75 -5.23 -13.74 -3.25
CA ASP A 75 -6.25 -14.76 -3.07
C ASP A 75 -7.58 -14.05 -2.79
N SER A 76 -8.63 -14.38 -3.54
CA SER A 76 -9.96 -13.80 -3.36
C SER A 76 -10.59 -14.14 -2.01
N ASN A 77 -10.16 -15.23 -1.37
CA ASN A 77 -10.63 -15.63 -0.05
C ASN A 77 -10.13 -14.70 1.06
N ASP A 78 -9.04 -13.97 0.83
CA ASP A 78 -8.48 -13.00 1.78
C ASP A 78 -9.22 -11.65 1.75
N ARG A 79 -10.18 -11.47 0.81
CA ARG A 79 -10.91 -10.21 0.65
C ARG A 79 -11.83 -9.97 1.83
N LEU A 80 -11.54 -8.91 2.57
CA LEU A 80 -12.41 -8.45 3.64
C LEU A 80 -13.70 -7.83 3.09
N PRO A 81 -14.81 -7.86 3.85
CA PRO A 81 -15.96 -7.01 3.55
C PRO A 81 -15.55 -5.55 3.51
N ALA A 82 -16.18 -4.73 2.64
CA ALA A 82 -15.93 -3.31 2.62
C ALA A 82 -16.33 -2.65 3.96
N MET A 83 -15.64 -1.61 4.37
CA MET A 83 -15.94 -0.93 5.64
C MET A 83 -17.38 -0.40 5.68
N ALA A 84 -17.88 0.08 4.55
CA ALA A 84 -19.26 0.53 4.39
C ALA A 84 -20.31 -0.58 4.56
N ASP A 85 -19.94 -1.84 4.32
CA ASP A 85 -20.88 -2.98 4.44
C ASP A 85 -20.99 -3.50 5.88
N VAL A 86 -19.95 -3.31 6.69
CA VAL A 86 -19.85 -3.93 8.02
C VAL A 86 -19.91 -2.94 9.18
N TYR A 87 -19.85 -1.64 8.89
CA TYR A 87 -19.93 -0.59 9.92
C TYR A 87 -20.88 0.53 9.53
N CYS A 88 -21.89 0.81 10.37
CA CYS A 88 -22.89 1.86 10.10
C CYS A 88 -22.31 3.28 9.97
N GLN A 89 -21.14 3.56 10.54
CA GLN A 89 -20.37 4.78 10.36
C GLN A 89 -19.10 4.53 9.53
N GLY A 90 -19.09 3.49 8.69
CA GLY A 90 -18.01 3.18 7.77
C GLY A 90 -18.15 3.93 6.46
N ILE A 91 -17.02 4.40 5.92
CA ILE A 91 -16.92 5.00 4.58
C ILE A 91 -15.82 4.26 3.85
N SER A 92 -16.16 3.66 2.71
CA SER A 92 -15.20 3.04 1.80
C SER A 92 -14.91 3.97 0.62
N CYS A 93 -13.63 4.29 0.40
CA CYS A 93 -13.17 5.09 -0.72
C CYS A 93 -12.57 4.18 -1.79
N VAL A 94 -13.09 4.25 -3.01
CA VAL A 94 -12.70 3.40 -4.14
C VAL A 94 -12.38 4.25 -5.35
N THR A 95 -11.40 3.81 -6.14
CA THR A 95 -11.05 4.45 -7.43
C THR A 95 -10.87 3.42 -8.53
N MET A 96 -11.06 3.85 -9.76
CA MET A 96 -10.83 2.98 -10.93
C MET A 96 -9.35 2.83 -11.29
N SER A 97 -8.47 3.59 -10.65
CA SER A 97 -7.07 3.70 -11.03
C SER A 97 -6.27 2.42 -10.84
N LYS A 98 -6.56 1.62 -9.82
CA LYS A 98 -5.74 0.47 -9.44
C LYS A 98 -6.33 -0.85 -9.93
N PRO A 99 -7.50 -1.32 -9.44
CA PRO A 99 -8.03 -2.62 -9.84
C PRO A 99 -8.27 -2.73 -11.34
N TRP A 100 -8.81 -1.68 -11.92
CA TRP A 100 -9.16 -1.67 -13.34
C TRP A 100 -8.09 -1.04 -14.25
N GLY A 101 -6.94 -0.59 -13.70
CA GLY A 101 -5.88 0.04 -14.49
C GLY A 101 -6.29 1.39 -15.11
N GLY A 102 -7.39 1.98 -14.65
CA GLY A 102 -8.01 3.17 -15.23
C GLY A 102 -7.47 4.50 -14.71
N CYS A 103 -6.14 4.67 -14.59
CA CYS A 103 -5.54 5.89 -14.03
C CYS A 103 -5.97 7.19 -14.73
N GLY A 104 -6.14 7.15 -16.07
CA GLY A 104 -6.55 8.30 -16.86
C GLY A 104 -8.05 8.62 -16.78
N ILE A 105 -8.87 7.72 -16.25
CA ILE A 105 -10.32 7.90 -16.14
C ILE A 105 -10.65 8.92 -15.05
N THR A 106 -9.84 8.98 -13.97
CA THR A 106 -10.01 9.90 -12.82
C THR A 106 -11.39 9.84 -12.16
N ILE A 107 -11.99 8.66 -12.09
CA ILE A 107 -13.26 8.38 -11.41
C ILE A 107 -13.00 7.55 -10.15
N GLY A 108 -13.70 7.89 -9.10
CA GLY A 108 -13.82 7.16 -7.85
C GLY A 108 -15.17 7.42 -7.20
N TRP A 109 -15.44 6.73 -6.11
CA TRP A 109 -16.67 6.93 -5.34
C TRP A 109 -16.45 6.66 -3.85
N LEU A 110 -17.35 7.20 -3.05
CA LEU A 110 -17.50 6.85 -1.65
C LEU A 110 -18.74 5.97 -1.49
N ALA A 111 -18.58 4.84 -0.81
CA ALA A 111 -19.70 4.02 -0.35
C ALA A 111 -19.87 4.23 1.16
N PHE A 112 -21.09 4.49 1.62
CA PHE A 112 -21.40 4.71 3.03
C PHE A 112 -22.89 4.42 3.31
N PRO A 113 -23.22 3.77 4.44
CA PRO A 113 -24.61 3.45 4.80
C PRO A 113 -25.34 4.64 5.42
N ASP A 114 -24.65 5.59 6.06
CA ASP A 114 -25.24 6.75 6.69
C ASP A 114 -25.67 7.81 5.66
N VAL A 115 -26.91 7.70 5.20
CA VAL A 115 -27.46 8.62 4.19
C VAL A 115 -27.52 10.09 4.66
N SER A 116 -27.40 10.38 5.97
CA SER A 116 -27.36 11.74 6.49
C SER A 116 -26.12 12.53 6.03
N LEU A 117 -25.05 11.81 5.66
CA LEU A 117 -23.83 12.40 5.12
C LEU A 117 -23.96 12.83 3.65
N LYS A 118 -24.94 12.28 2.92
CA LYS A 118 -25.04 12.42 1.46
C LYS A 118 -25.02 13.87 1.00
N GLN A 119 -25.89 14.72 1.55
CA GLN A 119 -25.99 16.10 1.09
C GLN A 119 -24.70 16.88 1.36
N LYS A 120 -24.10 16.71 2.53
CA LYS A 120 -22.83 17.36 2.89
C LYS A 120 -21.69 16.98 1.95
N LEU A 121 -21.59 15.68 1.58
CA LEU A 121 -20.58 15.20 0.65
C LEU A 121 -20.80 15.73 -0.77
N ILE A 122 -22.07 15.82 -1.23
CA ILE A 122 -22.42 16.42 -2.51
C ILE A 122 -22.03 17.91 -2.53
N ASP A 123 -22.32 18.65 -1.48
CA ASP A 123 -22.00 20.07 -1.39
C ASP A 123 -20.47 20.29 -1.46
N VAL A 124 -19.70 19.48 -0.71
CA VAL A 124 -18.22 19.54 -0.75
C VAL A 124 -17.70 19.22 -2.16
N GLN A 125 -18.25 18.20 -2.82
CA GLN A 125 -17.87 17.86 -4.18
C GLN A 125 -18.20 18.98 -5.16
N TYR A 126 -19.39 19.56 -5.06
CA TYR A 126 -19.86 20.64 -5.95
C TYR A 126 -18.94 21.86 -5.89
N PHE A 127 -18.56 22.30 -4.70
CA PHE A 127 -17.64 23.43 -4.52
C PHE A 127 -16.17 23.08 -4.75
N GLY A 128 -15.78 21.79 -4.72
CA GLY A 128 -14.42 21.31 -4.98
C GLY A 128 -14.16 21.06 -6.46
N THR A 129 -14.85 20.08 -7.01
CA THR A 129 -14.60 19.56 -8.38
C THR A 129 -15.81 19.69 -9.32
N ALA A 130 -16.93 20.23 -8.83
CA ALA A 130 -18.23 20.33 -9.49
C ALA A 130 -18.77 18.95 -9.91
N CYS A 131 -18.40 18.46 -11.10
CA CYS A 131 -18.82 17.15 -11.58
C CYS A 131 -17.65 16.48 -12.35
N PRO A 132 -17.65 15.14 -12.43
CA PRO A 132 -16.74 14.41 -13.28
C PRO A 132 -16.95 14.78 -14.76
N SER A 133 -15.90 14.63 -15.57
CA SER A 133 -16.03 14.74 -17.02
C SER A 133 -16.98 13.67 -17.57
N ARG A 134 -17.90 14.04 -18.45
CA ARG A 134 -18.78 13.08 -19.12
C ARG A 134 -18.04 12.00 -19.88
N ALA A 135 -16.89 12.33 -20.49
CA ALA A 135 -16.04 11.35 -21.14
C ALA A 135 -15.49 10.31 -20.14
N SER A 136 -15.05 10.76 -18.94
CA SER A 136 -14.59 9.88 -17.87
C SER A 136 -15.72 8.98 -17.34
N GLU A 137 -16.93 9.50 -17.18
CA GLU A 137 -18.09 8.69 -16.76
C GLU A 137 -18.41 7.57 -17.75
N LEU A 138 -18.40 7.88 -19.07
CA LEU A 138 -18.63 6.89 -20.12
C LEU A 138 -17.53 5.82 -20.14
N GLN A 139 -16.27 6.21 -20.00
CA GLN A 139 -15.15 5.27 -19.89
C GLN A 139 -15.29 4.40 -18.65
N ALA A 140 -15.61 4.98 -17.49
CA ALA A 140 -15.83 4.24 -16.25
C ALA A 140 -16.95 3.21 -16.41
N MET A 141 -18.08 3.58 -17.02
CA MET A 141 -19.19 2.67 -17.29
C MET A 141 -18.77 1.50 -18.20
N MET A 142 -17.98 1.78 -19.25
CA MET A 142 -17.48 0.73 -20.15
C MET A 142 -16.56 -0.25 -19.42
N VAL A 143 -15.64 0.25 -18.61
CA VAL A 143 -14.70 -0.53 -17.81
C VAL A 143 -15.44 -1.37 -16.75
N LEU A 144 -16.43 -0.81 -16.05
CA LEU A 144 -17.21 -1.53 -15.06
C LEU A 144 -18.05 -2.67 -15.70
N ARG A 145 -18.55 -2.47 -16.90
CA ARG A 145 -19.26 -3.54 -17.65
C ARG A 145 -18.34 -4.70 -18.06
N ALA A 146 -17.05 -4.42 -18.25
CA ALA A 146 -16.02 -5.41 -18.57
C ALA A 146 -15.18 -5.81 -17.33
N SER A 147 -15.67 -5.55 -16.13
CA SER A 147 -14.93 -5.62 -14.88
C SER A 147 -14.25 -6.96 -14.68
N ASP A 148 -14.99 -8.06 -14.82
CA ASP A 148 -14.46 -9.41 -14.55
C ASP A 148 -13.27 -9.74 -15.44
N HIS A 149 -13.37 -9.44 -16.73
CA HIS A 149 -12.30 -9.66 -17.70
C HIS A 149 -11.06 -8.82 -17.39
N ILE A 150 -11.27 -7.55 -17.05
CA ILE A 150 -10.17 -6.62 -16.75
C ILE A 150 -9.46 -7.01 -15.43
N LEU A 151 -10.24 -7.35 -14.41
CA LEU A 151 -9.70 -7.77 -13.11
C LEU A 151 -8.91 -9.06 -13.22
N ASP A 152 -9.43 -10.06 -13.96
CA ASP A 152 -8.75 -11.33 -14.18
C ASP A 152 -7.41 -11.13 -14.90
N LYS A 153 -7.39 -10.33 -15.98
CA LYS A 153 -6.17 -9.93 -16.69
C LYS A 153 -5.16 -9.27 -15.72
N ASN A 154 -5.59 -8.27 -14.96
CA ASN A 154 -4.71 -7.52 -14.09
C ASN A 154 -4.17 -8.38 -12.94
N LEU A 155 -5.00 -9.22 -12.32
CA LEU A 155 -4.57 -10.17 -11.29
C LEU A 155 -3.59 -11.21 -11.83
N THR A 156 -3.77 -11.66 -13.06
CA THR A 156 -2.83 -12.57 -13.71
C THR A 156 -1.43 -11.94 -13.84
N ILE A 157 -1.36 -10.68 -14.29
CA ILE A 157 -0.11 -9.92 -14.36
C ILE A 157 0.52 -9.75 -12.97
N VAL A 158 -0.27 -9.33 -12.00
CA VAL A 158 0.18 -9.11 -10.61
C VAL A 158 0.76 -10.39 -10.00
N ARG A 159 0.04 -11.51 -10.11
CA ARG A 159 0.46 -12.80 -9.57
C ARG A 159 1.74 -13.33 -10.23
N HIS A 160 1.83 -13.20 -11.56
CA HIS A 160 3.03 -13.55 -12.30
C HIS A 160 4.24 -12.73 -11.84
N ASN A 161 4.10 -11.41 -11.79
CA ASN A 161 5.16 -10.50 -11.40
C ASN A 161 5.56 -10.67 -9.93
N LYS A 162 4.60 -10.94 -9.04
CA LYS A 162 4.89 -11.30 -7.65
C LYS A 162 5.78 -12.54 -7.55
N THR A 163 5.51 -13.56 -8.36
CA THR A 163 6.33 -14.79 -8.39
C THR A 163 7.78 -14.48 -8.77
N LEU A 164 8.00 -13.64 -9.79
CA LEU A 164 9.35 -13.21 -10.19
C LEU A 164 10.03 -12.38 -9.08
N LEU A 165 9.29 -11.46 -8.48
CA LEU A 165 9.80 -10.66 -7.36
C LEU A 165 10.16 -11.54 -6.15
N LYS A 166 9.37 -12.56 -5.85
CA LYS A 166 9.66 -13.53 -4.77
C LYS A 166 10.96 -14.32 -5.06
N GLN A 167 11.19 -14.72 -6.31
CA GLN A 167 12.45 -15.35 -6.71
C GLN A 167 13.63 -14.40 -6.53
N PHE A 168 13.50 -13.14 -6.94
CA PHE A 168 14.51 -12.11 -6.71
C PHE A 168 14.81 -11.93 -5.21
N MET A 169 13.79 -11.80 -4.38
CA MET A 169 13.95 -11.66 -2.93
C MET A 169 14.63 -12.88 -2.29
N HIS A 170 14.35 -14.08 -2.79
CA HIS A 170 15.03 -15.30 -2.35
C HIS A 170 16.51 -15.32 -2.77
N THR A 171 16.80 -14.96 -4.03
CA THR A 171 18.19 -14.93 -4.58
C THR A 171 19.08 -13.94 -3.80
N TYR A 172 18.53 -12.82 -3.37
CA TYR A 172 19.27 -11.75 -2.67
C TYR A 172 18.82 -11.58 -1.22
N ALA A 173 18.46 -12.67 -0.54
CA ALA A 173 17.91 -12.63 0.82
C ALA A 173 18.88 -12.06 1.87
N ASP A 174 20.18 -12.06 1.59
CA ASP A 174 21.19 -11.42 2.42
C ASP A 174 21.21 -9.89 2.30
N LEU A 175 20.78 -9.35 1.15
CA LEU A 175 20.75 -7.91 0.84
C LEU A 175 19.35 -7.28 1.02
N PHE A 176 18.29 -8.06 0.85
CA PHE A 176 16.92 -7.55 0.92
C PHE A 176 16.05 -8.37 1.88
N SER A 177 15.02 -7.74 2.39
CA SER A 177 13.92 -8.42 3.10
C SER A 177 12.62 -7.65 2.89
N TRP A 178 11.51 -8.34 3.05
CA TRP A 178 10.17 -7.77 2.91
C TRP A 178 9.14 -8.56 3.73
N THR A 179 8.00 -7.95 3.96
CA THR A 179 6.78 -8.70 4.23
C THR A 179 6.16 -9.02 2.86
N GLU A 180 5.98 -10.31 2.55
CA GLU A 180 5.42 -10.71 1.25
C GLU A 180 4.02 -10.12 1.10
N PRO A 181 3.75 -9.31 0.03
CA PRO A 181 2.45 -8.70 -0.16
C PRO A 181 1.37 -9.75 -0.44
N THR A 182 0.19 -9.54 0.12
CA THR A 182 -1.00 -10.40 -0.07
C THR A 182 -2.06 -9.74 -0.92
N ALA A 183 -1.92 -8.42 -1.17
CA ALA A 183 -2.84 -7.67 -2.02
C ALA A 183 -2.14 -6.51 -2.73
N GLY A 184 -2.85 -5.90 -3.68
CA GLY A 184 -2.34 -4.78 -4.46
C GLY A 184 -1.25 -5.20 -5.44
N ALA A 185 -0.57 -4.21 -5.97
CA ALA A 185 0.51 -4.37 -6.94
C ALA A 185 1.77 -3.61 -6.50
N VAL A 186 2.00 -3.53 -5.19
CA VAL A 186 3.12 -2.83 -4.56
C VAL A 186 3.77 -3.68 -3.48
N ALA A 187 5.08 -3.54 -3.31
CA ALA A 187 5.84 -4.18 -2.24
C ALA A 187 6.78 -3.17 -1.60
N PHE A 188 6.94 -3.26 -0.28
CA PHE A 188 7.83 -2.41 0.50
C PHE A 188 9.02 -3.23 0.97
N ILE A 189 10.19 -2.93 0.43
CA ILE A 189 11.39 -3.75 0.52
C ILE A 189 12.43 -3.03 1.36
N LYS A 190 12.97 -3.73 2.36
CA LYS A 190 14.12 -3.27 3.14
C LYS A 190 15.41 -3.63 2.42
N PHE A 191 16.26 -2.63 2.16
CA PHE A 191 17.64 -2.86 1.78
C PHE A 191 18.52 -2.96 3.03
N LYS A 192 19.24 -4.06 3.16
CA LYS A 192 20.13 -4.32 4.30
C LYS A 192 21.56 -3.87 4.07
N GLY A 193 21.84 -3.31 2.89
CA GLY A 193 23.15 -2.86 2.47
C GLY A 193 23.67 -1.62 3.20
N PRO A 194 24.80 -1.07 2.76
CA PRO A 194 25.53 -0.04 3.52
C PRO A 194 24.98 1.38 3.37
N MET A 195 23.89 1.58 2.64
CA MET A 195 23.30 2.89 2.34
C MET A 195 21.80 2.91 2.62
N THR A 196 21.22 4.11 2.70
CA THR A 196 19.78 4.32 2.89
C THR A 196 18.99 4.00 1.61
N SER A 197 17.65 3.86 1.74
CA SER A 197 16.75 3.68 0.59
C SER A 197 16.80 4.87 -0.38
N GLU A 198 17.04 6.09 0.11
CA GLU A 198 17.22 7.30 -0.68
C GLU A 198 18.49 7.23 -1.52
N GLN A 199 19.64 6.96 -0.90
CA GLN A 199 20.91 6.80 -1.60
C GLN A 199 20.89 5.67 -2.64
N LEU A 200 20.20 4.55 -2.32
CA LEU A 200 19.97 3.49 -3.29
C LEU A 200 19.13 3.98 -4.45
N GLY A 201 18.07 4.75 -4.17
CA GLY A 201 17.20 5.34 -5.19
C GLY A 201 17.95 6.27 -6.15
N GLU A 202 18.86 7.11 -5.63
CA GLU A 202 19.71 7.99 -6.43
C GLU A 202 20.62 7.19 -7.37
N GLN A 203 21.28 6.15 -6.87
CA GLN A 203 22.15 5.29 -7.69
C GLN A 203 21.38 4.56 -8.78
N LEU A 204 20.18 4.04 -8.45
CA LEU A 204 19.31 3.37 -9.40
C LEU A 204 18.78 4.34 -10.48
N ALA A 205 18.47 5.58 -10.09
CA ALA A 205 18.02 6.60 -11.04
C ALA A 205 19.05 6.91 -12.12
N MET A 206 20.36 6.90 -11.79
CA MET A 206 21.44 7.03 -12.79
C MET A 206 21.46 5.87 -13.81
N GLN A 207 20.82 4.75 -13.50
CA GLN A 207 20.65 3.59 -14.40
C GLN A 207 19.25 3.50 -14.99
N ASN A 208 18.46 4.59 -14.93
CA ASN A 208 17.07 4.66 -15.39
C ASN A 208 16.14 3.66 -14.68
N ILE A 209 16.46 3.29 -13.43
CA ILE A 209 15.62 2.45 -12.58
C ILE A 209 15.02 3.34 -11.50
N SER A 210 13.68 3.38 -11.41
CA SER A 210 12.98 4.19 -10.41
C SER A 210 12.39 3.32 -9.30
N ILE A 211 12.68 3.68 -8.06
CA ILE A 211 12.02 3.18 -6.86
C ILE A 211 11.44 4.36 -6.08
N LYS A 212 10.60 4.08 -5.08
CA LYS A 212 10.13 5.12 -4.14
C LYS A 212 10.75 4.89 -2.77
N PRO A 213 11.73 5.69 -2.35
CA PRO A 213 12.35 5.61 -1.03
C PRO A 213 11.39 5.90 0.12
N ALA A 214 11.83 5.59 1.33
CA ALA A 214 11.03 5.69 2.55
C ALA A 214 10.47 7.09 2.81
N TYR A 215 11.22 8.15 2.50
CA TYR A 215 10.78 9.55 2.68
C TYR A 215 9.51 9.90 1.89
N CYS A 216 9.16 9.14 0.84
CA CYS A 216 7.90 9.31 0.12
C CYS A 216 6.66 8.89 0.94
N PHE A 217 6.86 8.22 2.08
CA PHE A 217 5.78 7.59 2.88
C PHE A 217 5.77 8.06 4.33
N SER A 218 6.86 8.66 4.82
CA SER A 218 6.97 9.14 6.20
C SER A 218 8.02 10.24 6.30
N ASP A 219 7.71 11.27 7.07
CA ASP A 219 8.67 12.30 7.47
C ASP A 219 9.66 11.79 8.55
N GLU A 220 9.27 10.72 9.27
CA GLU A 220 10.09 10.07 10.29
C GLU A 220 10.57 8.71 9.80
N VAL A 221 11.75 8.67 9.19
CA VAL A 221 12.39 7.45 8.70
C VAL A 221 13.41 6.97 9.74
N THR A 222 13.22 5.74 10.23
CA THR A 222 14.17 5.07 11.13
C THR A 222 14.93 3.98 10.38
N ASP A 223 16.01 3.45 10.98
CA ASP A 223 16.72 2.30 10.42
C ASP A 223 15.79 1.10 10.13
N GLU A 224 14.73 0.91 10.93
CA GLU A 224 13.76 -0.16 10.73
C GLU A 224 12.82 0.12 9.55
N THR A 225 12.32 1.35 9.46
CA THR A 225 11.31 1.75 8.46
C THR A 225 11.91 2.28 7.16
N ASP A 226 13.24 2.38 7.05
CA ASP A 226 13.94 2.78 5.83
C ASP A 226 13.84 1.68 4.76
N CYS A 227 12.68 1.60 4.14
CA CYS A 227 12.33 0.70 3.06
C CYS A 227 12.06 1.48 1.78
N PHE A 228 12.03 0.81 0.64
CA PHE A 228 11.63 1.42 -0.63
C PHE A 228 10.47 0.65 -1.25
N ARG A 229 9.60 1.35 -1.93
CA ARG A 229 8.48 0.73 -2.64
C ARG A 229 8.85 0.44 -4.09
N VAL A 230 8.49 -0.76 -4.54
CA VAL A 230 8.43 -1.15 -5.95
C VAL A 230 6.98 -1.43 -6.36
N GLY A 231 6.64 -1.12 -7.62
CA GLY A 231 5.40 -1.52 -8.25
C GLY A 231 5.62 -2.78 -9.08
N PHE A 232 4.66 -3.71 -9.04
CA PHE A 232 4.72 -4.94 -9.84
C PHE A 232 3.42 -5.24 -10.61
N GLY A 233 2.60 -4.21 -10.84
CA GLY A 233 1.33 -4.34 -11.56
C GLY A 233 1.40 -4.19 -13.07
N GLU A 234 2.58 -3.99 -13.66
CA GLU A 234 2.73 -3.72 -15.09
C GLU A 234 3.38 -4.88 -15.85
N GLU A 235 3.00 -5.06 -17.11
CA GLU A 235 3.56 -6.08 -18.00
C GLU A 235 5.07 -5.91 -18.23
N LYS A 236 5.61 -4.69 -18.07
CA LYS A 236 7.04 -4.39 -18.22
C LYS A 236 7.89 -4.70 -16.97
N MET A 237 7.26 -5.06 -15.86
CA MET A 237 7.96 -5.31 -14.60
C MET A 237 9.07 -6.37 -14.70
N PRO A 238 8.94 -7.48 -15.44
CA PRO A 238 10.02 -8.46 -15.58
C PRO A 238 11.31 -7.85 -16.14
N LYS A 239 11.20 -6.93 -17.11
CA LYS A 239 12.35 -6.21 -17.68
C LYS A 239 12.99 -5.26 -16.64
N ALA A 240 12.18 -4.55 -15.88
CA ALA A 240 12.67 -3.67 -14.81
C ALA A 240 13.36 -4.47 -13.70
N LEU A 241 12.81 -5.62 -13.33
CA LEU A 241 13.39 -6.51 -12.33
C LEU A 241 14.73 -7.12 -12.80
N ALA A 242 14.86 -7.47 -14.09
CA ALA A 242 16.11 -7.93 -14.67
C ALA A 242 17.19 -6.83 -14.63
N ALA A 243 16.83 -5.58 -14.91
CA ALA A 243 17.74 -4.45 -14.81
C ALA A 243 18.19 -4.21 -13.35
N LEU A 244 17.27 -4.29 -12.40
CA LEU A 244 17.58 -4.21 -10.97
C LEU A 244 18.53 -5.36 -10.56
N GLY A 245 18.27 -6.58 -11.04
CA GLY A 245 19.12 -7.74 -10.79
C GLY A 245 20.55 -7.53 -11.31
N ALA A 246 20.71 -7.02 -12.52
CA ALA A 246 22.03 -6.71 -13.10
C ALA A 246 22.79 -5.65 -12.28
N PHE A 247 22.07 -4.62 -11.81
CA PHE A 247 22.63 -3.60 -10.92
C PHE A 247 23.09 -4.22 -9.58
N VAL A 248 22.28 -5.07 -8.97
CA VAL A 248 22.63 -5.77 -7.72
C VAL A 248 23.84 -6.66 -7.92
N GLU A 249 23.88 -7.44 -9.01
CA GLU A 249 25.03 -8.31 -9.34
C GLU A 249 26.35 -7.54 -9.43
N HIS A 250 26.32 -6.35 -10.03
CA HIS A 250 27.48 -5.49 -10.16
C HIS A 250 28.00 -4.96 -8.82
N HIS A 251 27.11 -4.71 -7.85
CA HIS A 251 27.46 -4.04 -6.59
C HIS A 251 27.53 -4.99 -5.38
N LYS A 252 26.94 -6.18 -5.44
CA LYS A 252 26.70 -7.05 -4.28
C LYS A 252 27.95 -7.38 -3.46
N GLU A 253 29.10 -7.63 -4.10
CA GLU A 253 30.31 -8.01 -3.37
C GLU A 253 30.85 -6.83 -2.55
N ASN A 254 30.86 -5.62 -3.11
CA ASN A 254 31.25 -4.40 -2.41
C ASN A 254 30.32 -4.11 -1.21
N TRP A 255 29.03 -4.31 -1.41
CA TRP A 255 28.03 -4.14 -0.33
C TRP A 255 28.22 -5.17 0.79
N ARG A 256 28.47 -6.43 0.44
CA ARG A 256 28.75 -7.50 1.41
C ARG A 256 30.01 -7.21 2.23
N LEU A 257 31.06 -6.73 1.59
CA LEU A 257 32.31 -6.31 2.29
C LEU A 257 32.03 -5.18 3.28
N ALA A 258 31.37 -4.11 2.83
CA ALA A 258 31.03 -2.97 3.68
C ALA A 258 30.14 -3.36 4.87
N MET A 259 29.16 -4.26 4.67
CA MET A 259 28.33 -4.79 5.75
C MET A 259 29.14 -5.59 6.79
N ARG A 260 30.10 -6.42 6.35
CA ARG A 260 31.00 -7.18 7.24
C ARG A 260 31.87 -6.24 8.09
N GLU A 261 32.42 -5.20 7.50
CA GLU A 261 33.22 -4.18 8.22
C GLU A 261 32.38 -3.43 9.24
N ARG A 262 31.14 -3.02 8.87
CA ARG A 262 30.21 -2.35 9.81
C ARG A 262 29.87 -3.23 11.01
N ARG A 263 29.62 -4.54 10.79
CA ARG A 263 29.38 -5.51 11.89
C ARG A 263 30.60 -5.66 12.81
N ARG A 264 31.81 -5.77 12.25
CA ARG A 264 33.07 -5.87 13.02
C ARG A 264 33.32 -4.62 13.88
N ARG A 265 32.96 -3.43 13.39
CA ARG A 265 33.10 -2.17 14.18
C ARG A 265 32.09 -2.13 15.34
N LYS A 266 30.82 -2.53 15.09
CA LYS A 266 29.79 -2.60 16.16
C LYS A 266 30.07 -3.64 17.23
N SER A 267 30.78 -4.72 16.94
CA SER A 267 31.14 -5.75 17.93
C SER A 267 32.37 -5.39 18.78
N LYS A 268 33.04 -4.29 18.48
CA LYS A 268 34.19 -3.78 19.24
C LYS A 268 33.86 -2.60 20.15
N LEU A 269 32.63 -2.11 20.09
CA LEU A 269 32.02 -1.13 21.00
C LEU A 269 31.12 -1.81 22.04
#